data_f347632e071d57c5ac67a9facbc9a3bc
#
_entry.id   f347632e071d57c5ac67a9facbc9a3bc
#
_cell.length_a   1.000
_cell.length_b   1.000
_cell.length_c   1.000
_cell.angle_alpha   90.00
_cell.angle_beta   90.00
_cell.angle_gamma   90.00
#
_symmetry.space_group_name_H-M   'P 1'
#
loop_
_entity.id
_entity.type
_entity.pdbx_description
1 polymer ?
#
loop_
_entity_poly.entity_id
_entity_poly.type
_entity_poly.pdbx_seq_one_letter_code
_entity_poly.pdbx_strand_id
1 'polypeptide(L)'
;MADTKEPLLHSKSDAFDAVDPPPSYEASSAVPARASLLPRPPPLSLPSLIELRSKRVILASASPRRKQIISYLGLNNVEVIPSNTPEDFPKTMTPFEYVLATATEKATTVYRQEIDNEEKGEPGLILAADTVVVDITTGTILEKPRSEGHHIAMLKALRDARDHKVYTAVAVMVPLASARQPGYAIETAVEETNVRFDSEVTDELILAYVRTREGADKAGGYGMQGLGSILVEKIDGSADNVIGLPLRTTLKLIEKVLSKADDDDRLPDDEGMSDEEEEEE
;
A
#
# COMPACT_ATOMS: atom_id res chain seq x y z
N MET A 1 -22.95 83.89 26.43
CA MET A 1 -22.22 83.28 27.54
C MET A 1 -21.62 82.02 26.96
N ALA A 2 -20.33 81.92 27.00
CA ALA A 2 -19.53 81.09 26.17
C ALA A 2 -19.62 79.58 26.61
N ASP A 3 -19.86 78.74 25.63
CA ASP A 3 -19.83 77.29 25.77
C ASP A 3 -18.47 76.83 25.21
N THR A 4 -17.65 76.27 26.12
CA THR A 4 -16.29 75.86 25.77
C THR A 4 -16.33 74.29 25.63
N LYS A 5 -16.26 73.87 24.37
CA LYS A 5 -16.09 72.40 24.06
C LYS A 5 -14.60 72.09 23.99
N GLU A 6 -14.16 71.21 24.88
CA GLU A 6 -12.85 70.55 24.75
C GLU A 6 -12.81 69.56 23.60
N PRO A 7 -11.70 69.32 22.89
CA PRO A 7 -11.57 68.37 21.84
C PRO A 7 -11.15 66.99 22.38
N LEU A 8 -11.87 65.95 21.95
CA LEU A 8 -11.63 64.57 22.23
C LEU A 8 -10.32 64.11 21.56
N LEU A 9 -9.54 63.37 22.31
CA LEU A 9 -8.29 62.72 21.94
C LEU A 9 -8.44 61.78 20.72
N HIS A 10 -7.55 61.91 19.76
CA HIS A 10 -7.38 60.96 18.67
C HIS A 10 -6.80 59.66 19.18
N SER A 11 -7.56 58.59 19.03
CA SER A 11 -7.07 57.21 19.16
C SER A 11 -6.20 56.91 17.95
N LYS A 12 -4.99 56.41 18.19
CA LYS A 12 -4.09 55.88 17.18
C LYS A 12 -4.77 54.69 16.52
N SER A 13 -4.98 54.76 15.20
CA SER A 13 -5.33 53.62 14.37
C SER A 13 -4.12 52.72 14.25
N ASP A 14 -4.22 51.53 14.75
CA ASP A 14 -3.26 50.44 14.45
C ASP A 14 -3.21 50.21 12.94
N ALA A 15 -2.02 50.36 12.38
CA ALA A 15 -1.75 50.04 10.99
C ALA A 15 -1.87 48.51 10.85
N PHE A 16 -2.92 48.05 10.17
CA PHE A 16 -2.97 46.68 9.67
C PHE A 16 -1.86 46.53 8.64
N ASP A 17 -0.93 45.63 8.91
CA ASP A 17 0.10 45.21 7.94
C ASP A 17 -0.59 44.81 6.64
N ALA A 18 -0.15 45.43 5.55
CA ALA A 18 -0.64 45.14 4.22
C ALA A 18 -0.28 43.68 3.87
N VAL A 19 -1.29 42.83 3.90
CA VAL A 19 -1.17 41.47 3.36
C VAL A 19 -0.98 41.63 1.85
N ASP A 20 0.13 41.10 1.34
CA ASP A 20 0.39 41.06 -0.08
C ASP A 20 -0.80 40.40 -0.81
N PRO A 21 -1.29 41.01 -1.91
CA PRO A 21 -2.38 40.40 -2.67
C PRO A 21 -1.93 39.06 -3.24
N PRO A 22 -2.83 38.06 -3.30
CA PRO A 22 -2.51 36.78 -3.91
C PRO A 22 -2.06 36.97 -5.36
N PRO A 23 -1.12 36.17 -5.87
CA PRO A 23 -0.60 36.29 -7.23
C PRO A 23 -1.74 36.25 -8.25
N SER A 24 -1.76 37.25 -9.16
CA SER A 24 -2.78 37.33 -10.20
C SER A 24 -2.61 36.15 -11.20
N TYR A 25 -3.65 35.38 -11.38
CA TYR A 25 -3.74 34.36 -12.45
C TYR A 25 -4.11 35.06 -13.78
N GLU A 26 -3.31 35.98 -14.25
CA GLU A 26 -3.42 36.39 -15.64
C GLU A 26 -2.89 35.27 -16.52
N ALA A 27 -3.79 34.60 -17.24
CA ALA A 27 -3.46 33.60 -18.21
C ALA A 27 -2.54 34.24 -19.27
N SER A 28 -1.23 33.99 -19.11
CA SER A 28 -0.27 34.26 -20.15
C SER A 28 -0.58 33.40 -21.35
N SER A 29 -1.02 34.02 -22.43
CA SER A 29 -1.16 33.39 -23.75
C SER A 29 0.19 33.15 -24.44
N ALA A 30 1.24 32.94 -23.66
CA ALA A 30 2.53 32.48 -24.14
C ALA A 30 2.45 30.99 -24.45
N VAL A 31 2.77 30.61 -25.66
CA VAL A 31 3.07 29.26 -26.14
C VAL A 31 3.83 28.51 -25.03
N PRO A 32 3.43 27.29 -24.62
CA PRO A 32 4.07 26.63 -23.51
C PRO A 32 5.54 26.41 -23.86
N ALA A 33 6.42 27.24 -23.32
CA ALA A 33 7.82 26.93 -23.21
C ALA A 33 7.86 25.54 -22.57
N ARG A 34 8.55 24.58 -23.21
CA ARG A 34 8.81 23.23 -22.70
C ARG A 34 8.86 23.28 -21.19
N ALA A 35 7.85 22.69 -20.55
CA ALA A 35 7.81 22.59 -19.11
C ALA A 35 9.17 22.02 -18.70
N SER A 36 9.98 22.82 -18.03
CA SER A 36 11.24 22.35 -17.48
C SER A 36 10.81 21.28 -16.46
N LEU A 37 10.98 20.02 -16.84
CA LEU A 37 10.75 18.91 -15.92
C LEU A 37 11.69 19.20 -14.75
N LEU A 38 11.12 19.62 -13.62
CA LEU A 38 11.88 19.72 -12.39
C LEU A 38 12.59 18.37 -12.23
N PRO A 39 13.90 18.35 -11.96
CA PRO A 39 14.61 17.10 -11.79
C PRO A 39 13.87 16.27 -10.73
N ARG A 40 13.58 15.02 -11.06
CA ARG A 40 12.93 14.13 -10.10
C ARG A 40 13.80 14.07 -8.85
N PRO A 41 13.21 14.12 -7.66
CA PRO A 41 14.00 13.99 -6.44
C PRO A 41 14.79 12.69 -6.49
N PRO A 42 16.00 12.65 -5.93
CA PRO A 42 16.80 11.44 -5.90
C PRO A 42 16.04 10.34 -5.14
N PRO A 43 16.20 9.09 -5.53
CA PRO A 43 15.56 7.96 -4.84
C PRO A 43 16.10 7.82 -3.42
N LEU A 44 15.28 7.28 -2.53
CA LEU A 44 15.64 7.04 -1.13
C LEU A 44 16.89 6.14 -1.04
N SER A 45 17.96 6.63 -0.41
CA SER A 45 19.26 5.94 -0.33
C SER A 45 19.41 5.21 1.00
N LEU A 46 18.83 4.00 1.10
CA LEU A 46 19.06 3.04 2.18
C LEU A 46 19.89 1.87 1.64
N PRO A 47 20.82 1.28 2.44
CA PRO A 47 21.65 0.16 2.01
C PRO A 47 20.83 -0.99 1.41
N SER A 48 19.77 -1.42 2.08
CA SER A 48 18.83 -2.45 1.64
C SER A 48 18.20 -2.15 0.27
N LEU A 49 17.79 -0.90 0.02
CA LEU A 49 17.20 -0.49 -1.24
C LEU A 49 18.24 -0.35 -2.36
N ILE A 50 19.47 0.08 -2.03
CA ILE A 50 20.58 0.15 -2.99
C ILE A 50 20.92 -1.25 -3.49
N GLU A 51 21.02 -2.22 -2.58
CA GLU A 51 21.26 -3.62 -2.90
C GLU A 51 20.16 -4.18 -3.82
N LEU A 52 18.89 -3.98 -3.47
CA LEU A 52 17.77 -4.49 -4.25
C LEU A 52 17.64 -3.88 -5.65
N ARG A 53 18.23 -2.70 -5.92
CA ARG A 53 18.26 -2.13 -7.28
C ARG A 53 19.10 -2.94 -8.26
N SER A 54 20.07 -3.71 -7.77
CA SER A 54 20.90 -4.61 -8.58
C SER A 54 20.33 -6.02 -8.67
N LYS A 55 19.33 -6.37 -7.83
CA LYS A 55 18.72 -7.70 -7.79
C LYS A 55 17.40 -7.74 -8.56
N ARG A 56 16.97 -8.92 -8.89
CA ARG A 56 15.64 -9.18 -9.49
C ARG A 56 14.57 -9.08 -8.42
N VAL A 57 13.72 -8.07 -8.48
CA VAL A 57 12.62 -7.86 -7.53
C VAL A 57 11.30 -8.19 -8.20
N ILE A 58 10.51 -9.08 -7.60
CA ILE A 58 9.23 -9.53 -8.14
C ILE A 58 8.09 -9.04 -7.25
N LEU A 59 7.06 -8.47 -7.89
CA LEU A 59 5.78 -8.18 -7.28
C LEU A 59 4.76 -9.26 -7.70
N ALA A 60 4.39 -10.13 -6.76
CA ALA A 60 3.42 -11.20 -6.95
C ALA A 60 1.96 -10.66 -6.94
N SER A 61 1.70 -9.65 -7.75
CA SER A 61 0.39 -8.99 -7.80
C SER A 61 0.18 -8.26 -9.13
N ALA A 62 -0.98 -8.43 -9.75
CA ALA A 62 -1.38 -7.70 -10.95
C ALA A 62 -1.78 -6.24 -10.68
N SER A 63 -1.86 -5.80 -9.43
CA SER A 63 -2.34 -4.46 -9.07
C SER A 63 -1.38 -3.35 -9.53
N PRO A 64 -1.78 -2.45 -10.45
CA PRO A 64 -0.95 -1.34 -10.87
C PRO A 64 -0.73 -0.33 -9.73
N ARG A 65 -1.65 -0.24 -8.78
CA ARG A 65 -1.53 0.62 -7.60
C ARG A 65 -0.39 0.17 -6.69
N ARG A 66 -0.26 -1.15 -6.45
CA ARG A 66 0.86 -1.72 -5.67
C ARG A 66 2.19 -1.47 -6.36
N LYS A 67 2.25 -1.64 -7.69
CA LYS A 67 3.44 -1.31 -8.48
C LYS A 67 3.82 0.18 -8.36
N GLN A 68 2.84 1.07 -8.36
CA GLN A 68 3.08 2.50 -8.18
C GLN A 68 3.62 2.79 -6.78
N ILE A 69 3.02 2.22 -5.72
CA ILE A 69 3.45 2.48 -4.35
C ILE A 69 4.88 1.98 -4.12
N ILE A 70 5.22 0.76 -4.57
CA ILE A 70 6.57 0.23 -4.39
C ILE A 70 7.63 1.05 -5.15
N SER A 71 7.26 1.68 -6.25
CA SER A 71 8.17 2.56 -7.01
C SER A 71 8.63 3.78 -6.22
N TYR A 72 7.90 4.21 -5.19
CA TYR A 72 8.30 5.31 -4.30
C TYR A 72 9.55 4.96 -3.47
N LEU A 73 9.84 3.67 -3.26
CA LEU A 73 11.10 3.22 -2.66
C LEU A 73 12.30 3.30 -3.63
N GLY A 74 12.09 3.73 -4.86
CA GLY A 74 13.13 3.79 -5.89
C GLY A 74 13.47 2.43 -6.49
N LEU A 75 12.56 1.45 -6.34
CA LEU A 75 12.62 0.14 -6.99
C LEU A 75 11.85 0.23 -8.32
N ASN A 76 12.52 0.66 -9.39
CA ASN A 76 11.88 0.92 -10.68
C ASN A 76 11.85 -0.29 -11.62
N ASN A 77 12.67 -1.30 -11.33
CA ASN A 77 12.83 -2.54 -12.10
C ASN A 77 11.98 -3.71 -11.58
N VAL A 78 10.90 -3.42 -10.86
CA VAL A 78 10.04 -4.46 -10.28
C VAL A 78 9.30 -5.21 -11.40
N GLU A 79 9.57 -6.50 -11.49
CA GLU A 79 8.88 -7.43 -12.38
C GLU A 79 7.50 -7.78 -11.78
N VAL A 80 6.47 -7.79 -12.61
CA VAL A 80 5.11 -8.13 -12.18
C VAL A 80 4.79 -9.54 -12.62
N ILE A 81 4.67 -10.46 -11.64
CA ILE A 81 4.31 -11.87 -11.87
C ILE A 81 3.15 -12.21 -10.94
N PRO A 82 1.89 -12.12 -11.41
CA PRO A 82 0.74 -12.51 -10.62
C PRO A 82 0.80 -14.01 -10.28
N SER A 83 0.47 -14.37 -9.04
CA SER A 83 0.50 -15.76 -8.57
C SER A 83 -0.50 -16.68 -9.28
N ASN A 84 -1.59 -16.11 -9.84
CA ASN A 84 -2.72 -16.89 -10.41
C ASN A 84 -3.30 -17.96 -9.48
N THR A 85 -3.02 -17.88 -8.19
CA THR A 85 -3.53 -18.81 -7.17
C THR A 85 -4.99 -18.50 -6.89
N PRO A 86 -5.89 -19.49 -6.82
CA PRO A 86 -7.25 -19.27 -6.36
C PRO A 86 -7.26 -18.71 -4.92
N GLU A 87 -7.99 -17.65 -4.69
CA GLU A 87 -8.22 -17.08 -3.36
C GLU A 87 -9.38 -17.83 -2.69
N ASP A 88 -9.19 -19.14 -2.41
CA ASP A 88 -10.26 -20.05 -1.93
C ASP A 88 -10.01 -20.53 -0.50
N PHE A 89 -9.64 -19.61 0.38
CA PHE A 89 -9.51 -19.93 1.81
C PHE A 89 -10.89 -20.04 2.49
N PRO A 90 -11.00 -20.83 3.57
CA PRO A 90 -12.25 -20.99 4.29
C PRO A 90 -12.81 -19.66 4.77
N LYS A 91 -14.08 -19.39 4.49
CA LYS A 91 -14.78 -18.17 4.92
C LYS A 91 -14.99 -18.07 6.45
N THR A 92 -14.59 -19.11 7.18
CA THR A 92 -14.57 -19.13 8.65
C THR A 92 -13.35 -18.46 9.26
N MET A 93 -12.34 -18.14 8.43
CA MET A 93 -11.16 -17.39 8.88
C MET A 93 -11.54 -15.95 9.22
N THR A 94 -10.86 -15.40 10.21
CA THR A 94 -10.96 -13.95 10.47
C THR A 94 -10.40 -13.16 9.28
N PRO A 95 -10.83 -11.92 9.05
CA PRO A 95 -10.28 -11.09 7.97
C PRO A 95 -8.75 -10.96 8.02
N PHE A 96 -8.19 -10.90 9.22
CA PHE A 96 -6.75 -10.86 9.45
C PHE A 96 -6.06 -12.15 8.97
N GLU A 97 -6.55 -13.31 9.36
CA GLU A 97 -6.01 -14.61 8.95
C GLU A 97 -6.15 -14.83 7.44
N TYR A 98 -7.29 -14.42 6.88
CA TYR A 98 -7.57 -14.56 5.46
C TYR A 98 -6.55 -13.80 4.59
N VAL A 99 -6.35 -12.50 4.85
CA VAL A 99 -5.40 -11.69 4.05
C VAL A 99 -3.97 -12.16 4.24
N LEU A 100 -3.60 -12.59 5.46
CA LEU A 100 -2.26 -13.10 5.76
C LEU A 100 -1.97 -14.39 5.01
N ALA A 101 -2.89 -15.35 5.06
CA ALA A 101 -2.78 -16.62 4.33
C ALA A 101 -2.69 -16.36 2.83
N THR A 102 -3.57 -15.51 2.28
CA THR A 102 -3.60 -15.17 0.86
C THR A 102 -2.29 -14.52 0.40
N ALA A 103 -1.76 -13.55 1.15
CA ALA A 103 -0.49 -12.88 0.79
C ALA A 103 0.68 -13.85 0.84
N THR A 104 0.73 -14.72 1.87
CA THR A 104 1.78 -15.73 2.03
C THR A 104 1.74 -16.75 0.91
N GLU A 105 0.56 -17.27 0.55
CA GLU A 105 0.41 -18.22 -0.54
C GLU A 105 0.81 -17.62 -1.89
N LYS A 106 0.46 -16.36 -2.15
CA LYS A 106 0.91 -15.63 -3.36
C LYS A 106 2.44 -15.55 -3.45
N ALA A 107 3.12 -15.21 -2.35
CA ALA A 107 4.57 -15.15 -2.31
C ALA A 107 5.20 -16.53 -2.56
N THR A 108 4.69 -17.56 -1.87
CA THR A 108 5.20 -18.94 -1.96
C THR A 108 4.99 -19.54 -3.35
N THR A 109 3.83 -19.27 -3.97
CA THR A 109 3.56 -19.75 -5.34
C THR A 109 4.53 -19.14 -6.33
N VAL A 110 4.77 -17.83 -6.28
CA VAL A 110 5.72 -17.15 -7.18
C VAL A 110 7.15 -17.60 -6.89
N TYR A 111 7.51 -17.83 -5.62
CA TYR A 111 8.81 -18.38 -5.26
C TYR A 111 9.05 -19.75 -5.94
N ARG A 112 8.12 -20.70 -5.81
CA ARG A 112 8.21 -22.02 -6.44
C ARG A 112 8.29 -21.97 -7.97
N GLN A 113 7.69 -20.96 -8.60
CA GLN A 113 7.71 -20.78 -10.05
C GLN A 113 9.03 -20.19 -10.56
N GLU A 114 9.67 -19.33 -9.76
CA GLU A 114 10.76 -18.48 -10.23
C GLU A 114 12.12 -18.79 -9.61
N ILE A 115 12.20 -19.67 -8.59
CA ILE A 115 13.47 -19.99 -7.93
C ILE A 115 14.45 -20.71 -8.88
N ASP A 116 13.97 -21.59 -9.71
CA ASP A 116 14.79 -22.35 -10.69
C ASP A 116 14.76 -21.73 -12.09
N ASN A 117 14.50 -20.43 -12.22
CA ASN A 117 14.40 -19.78 -13.51
C ASN A 117 15.79 -19.49 -14.07
N GLU A 118 16.31 -20.40 -14.89
CA GLU A 118 17.65 -20.28 -15.51
C GLU A 118 17.78 -19.10 -16.48
N GLU A 119 16.67 -18.68 -17.13
CA GLU A 119 16.70 -17.60 -18.11
C GLU A 119 16.87 -16.22 -17.45
N LYS A 120 16.15 -15.98 -16.34
CA LYS A 120 16.11 -14.67 -15.66
C LYS A 120 16.96 -14.62 -14.39
N GLY A 121 17.42 -15.75 -13.94
CA GLY A 121 18.08 -15.92 -12.65
C GLY A 121 17.11 -15.91 -11.48
N GLU A 122 17.61 -16.28 -10.33
CA GLU A 122 16.86 -16.33 -9.08
C GLU A 122 16.32 -14.94 -8.67
N PRO A 123 15.13 -14.88 -8.05
CA PRO A 123 14.63 -13.64 -7.47
C PRO A 123 15.48 -13.23 -6.26
N GLY A 124 15.87 -11.95 -6.19
CA GLY A 124 16.51 -11.39 -5.00
C GLY A 124 15.51 -10.94 -3.94
N LEU A 125 14.23 -10.73 -4.32
CA LEU A 125 13.13 -10.44 -3.40
C LEU A 125 11.80 -10.67 -4.10
N ILE A 126 10.86 -11.28 -3.37
CA ILE A 126 9.46 -11.43 -3.79
C ILE A 126 8.57 -10.70 -2.81
N LEU A 127 7.72 -9.81 -3.34
CA LEU A 127 6.72 -9.06 -2.58
C LEU A 127 5.32 -9.50 -2.99
N ALA A 128 4.52 -9.92 -2.03
CA ALA A 128 3.09 -10.18 -2.22
C ALA A 128 2.26 -9.35 -1.25
N ALA A 129 1.03 -9.06 -1.62
CA ALA A 129 0.06 -8.44 -0.73
C ALA A 129 -1.36 -8.88 -1.07
N ASP A 130 -2.22 -8.83 -0.05
CA ASP A 130 -3.65 -9.01 -0.20
C ASP A 130 -4.41 -7.95 0.60
N THR A 131 -5.59 -7.54 0.11
CA THR A 131 -6.38 -6.45 0.71
C THR A 131 -7.84 -6.82 0.71
N VAL A 132 -8.47 -6.72 1.88
CA VAL A 132 -9.92 -6.87 2.04
C VAL A 132 -10.52 -5.66 2.73
N VAL A 133 -11.78 -5.39 2.42
CA VAL A 133 -12.64 -4.43 3.11
C VAL A 133 -13.60 -5.22 3.99
N VAL A 134 -13.82 -4.77 5.22
CA VAL A 134 -14.67 -5.46 6.19
C VAL A 134 -15.75 -4.51 6.66
N ASP A 135 -17.00 -4.90 6.46
CA ASP A 135 -18.14 -4.26 7.12
C ASP A 135 -18.10 -4.58 8.61
N ILE A 136 -17.85 -3.58 9.44
CA ILE A 136 -17.75 -3.76 10.90
C ILE A 136 -19.08 -4.13 11.57
N THR A 137 -20.20 -3.83 10.92
CA THR A 137 -21.54 -4.14 11.46
C THR A 137 -21.83 -5.62 11.41
N THR A 138 -21.41 -6.28 10.32
CA THR A 138 -21.68 -7.69 10.07
C THR A 138 -20.45 -8.59 10.23
N GLY A 139 -19.24 -8.01 10.29
CA GLY A 139 -17.97 -8.74 10.24
C GLY A 139 -17.68 -9.35 8.87
N THR A 140 -18.46 -9.00 7.83
CA THR A 140 -18.37 -9.61 6.51
C THR A 140 -17.23 -9.02 5.70
N ILE A 141 -16.43 -9.89 5.06
CA ILE A 141 -15.45 -9.47 4.05
C ILE A 141 -16.18 -9.06 2.78
N LEU A 142 -15.96 -7.83 2.34
CA LEU A 142 -16.50 -7.27 1.11
C LEU A 142 -15.50 -7.51 -0.03
N GLU A 143 -15.80 -8.46 -0.88
CA GLU A 143 -15.04 -8.77 -2.09
C GLU A 143 -15.31 -7.73 -3.19
N LYS A 144 -14.80 -7.99 -4.41
CA LYS A 144 -15.12 -7.20 -5.59
C LYS A 144 -16.60 -7.29 -5.94
N PRO A 145 -17.23 -6.20 -6.42
CA PRO A 145 -18.61 -6.22 -6.87
C PRO A 145 -18.82 -7.24 -8.01
N ARG A 146 -19.88 -8.04 -7.92
CA ARG A 146 -20.22 -9.07 -8.93
C ARG A 146 -21.12 -8.54 -10.06
N SER A 147 -21.77 -7.42 -9.82
CA SER A 147 -22.66 -6.73 -10.76
C SER A 147 -22.79 -5.27 -10.39
N GLU A 148 -23.35 -4.46 -11.28
CA GLU A 148 -23.65 -3.04 -11.01
C GLU A 148 -24.62 -2.88 -9.82
N GLY A 149 -25.69 -3.68 -9.79
CA GLY A 149 -26.63 -3.67 -8.65
C GLY A 149 -25.98 -4.06 -7.31
N HIS A 150 -25.10 -5.05 -7.33
CA HIS A 150 -24.32 -5.43 -6.14
C HIS A 150 -23.36 -4.31 -5.72
N HIS A 151 -22.72 -3.63 -6.66
CA HIS A 151 -21.83 -2.50 -6.41
C HIS A 151 -22.57 -1.34 -5.74
N ILE A 152 -23.75 -0.97 -6.27
CA ILE A 152 -24.59 0.07 -5.66
C ILE A 152 -25.00 -0.31 -4.24
N ALA A 153 -25.48 -1.53 -4.04
CA ALA A 153 -25.90 -2.02 -2.72
C ALA A 153 -24.75 -2.00 -1.70
N MET A 154 -23.55 -2.43 -2.13
CA MET A 154 -22.33 -2.43 -1.31
C MET A 154 -21.95 -1.02 -0.85
N LEU A 155 -21.90 -0.03 -1.77
CA LEU A 155 -21.55 1.34 -1.42
C LEU A 155 -22.60 2.01 -0.54
N LYS A 156 -23.89 1.74 -0.75
CA LYS A 156 -24.97 2.21 0.14
C LYS A 156 -24.82 1.64 1.55
N ALA A 157 -24.55 0.35 1.65
CA ALA A 157 -24.34 -0.30 2.94
C ALA A 157 -23.14 0.29 3.70
N LEU A 158 -22.01 0.55 3.00
CA LEU A 158 -20.85 1.21 3.59
C LEU A 158 -21.14 2.66 4.03
N ARG A 159 -21.89 3.44 3.24
CA ARG A 159 -22.32 4.77 3.61
C ARG A 159 -23.21 4.75 4.87
N ASP A 160 -24.17 3.84 4.89
CA ASP A 160 -25.16 3.76 5.97
C ASP A 160 -24.51 3.26 7.28
N ALA A 161 -23.55 2.34 7.20
CA ALA A 161 -22.71 1.90 8.32
C ALA A 161 -21.69 2.96 8.77
N ARG A 162 -21.34 3.89 7.89
CA ARG A 162 -20.30 4.94 8.02
C ARG A 162 -18.90 4.39 8.14
N ASP A 163 -18.61 3.58 9.13
CA ASP A 163 -17.26 3.06 9.40
C ASP A 163 -17.11 1.63 8.86
N HIS A 164 -15.94 1.37 8.29
CA HIS A 164 -15.52 0.05 7.86
C HIS A 164 -14.00 -0.08 7.99
N LYS A 165 -13.50 -1.31 7.97
CA LYS A 165 -12.07 -1.58 8.11
C LYS A 165 -11.47 -2.08 6.80
N VAL A 166 -10.24 -1.69 6.56
CA VAL A 166 -9.42 -2.20 5.46
C VAL A 166 -8.20 -2.89 6.05
N TYR A 167 -8.03 -4.16 5.73
CA TYR A 167 -6.86 -4.94 6.09
C TYR A 167 -6.02 -5.19 4.85
N THR A 168 -4.73 -4.90 4.93
CA THR A 168 -3.76 -5.34 3.92
C THR A 168 -2.66 -6.14 4.58
N ALA A 169 -2.52 -7.40 4.16
CA ALA A 169 -1.35 -8.20 4.47
C ALA A 169 -0.27 -7.98 3.44
N VAL A 170 0.97 -7.95 3.91
CA VAL A 170 2.19 -7.92 3.09
C VAL A 170 3.03 -9.12 3.47
N ALA A 171 3.53 -9.84 2.47
CA ALA A 171 4.52 -10.89 2.62
C ALA A 171 5.75 -10.52 1.78
N VAL A 172 6.92 -10.50 2.42
CA VAL A 172 8.21 -10.23 1.77
C VAL A 172 9.08 -11.45 1.97
N MET A 173 9.60 -11.99 0.89
CA MET A 173 10.37 -13.24 0.86
C MET A 173 11.69 -13.03 0.12
N VAL A 174 12.75 -13.64 0.64
CA VAL A 174 14.09 -13.68 0.04
C VAL A 174 14.56 -15.13 0.01
N PRO A 175 15.03 -15.67 -1.13
CA PRO A 175 15.71 -16.94 -1.18
C PRO A 175 16.95 -16.96 -0.27
N LEU A 176 17.23 -18.09 0.35
CA LEU A 176 18.43 -18.31 1.15
C LEU A 176 19.49 -19.06 0.36
N ALA A 177 20.73 -18.67 0.43
CA ALA A 177 21.84 -19.36 -0.21
C ALA A 177 22.14 -20.71 0.45
N SER A 178 21.78 -20.86 1.74
CA SER A 178 21.90 -22.15 2.43
C SER A 178 20.91 -23.18 1.89
N ALA A 179 21.33 -24.45 1.86
CA ALA A 179 20.43 -25.57 1.52
C ALA A 179 19.38 -25.89 2.59
N ARG A 180 19.26 -25.04 3.63
CA ARG A 180 18.33 -25.25 4.75
C ARG A 180 16.91 -25.03 4.32
N GLN A 181 16.05 -25.99 4.62
CA GLN A 181 14.61 -25.85 4.33
C GLN A 181 13.97 -24.77 5.23
N PRO A 182 13.06 -23.93 4.66
CA PRO A 182 12.36 -24.07 3.38
C PRO A 182 13.07 -23.43 2.17
N GLY A 183 14.32 -23.01 2.25
CA GLY A 183 15.09 -22.37 1.19
C GLY A 183 14.80 -20.88 1.00
N TYR A 184 14.04 -20.27 1.92
CA TYR A 184 13.73 -18.85 1.92
C TYR A 184 13.51 -18.29 3.34
N ALA A 185 13.81 -17.03 3.53
CA ALA A 185 13.32 -16.24 4.66
C ALA A 185 12.03 -15.51 4.23
N ILE A 186 11.05 -15.45 5.11
CA ILE A 186 9.80 -14.70 4.90
C ILE A 186 9.49 -13.84 6.12
N GLU A 187 9.05 -12.62 5.85
CA GLU A 187 8.49 -11.71 6.85
C GLU A 187 7.11 -11.25 6.40
N THR A 188 6.18 -11.22 7.34
CA THR A 188 4.79 -10.85 7.07
C THR A 188 4.28 -9.85 8.09
N ALA A 189 3.35 -9.02 7.67
CA ALA A 189 2.58 -8.16 8.56
C ALA A 189 1.19 -7.90 7.97
N VAL A 190 0.25 -7.59 8.85
CA VAL A 190 -1.09 -7.11 8.48
C VAL A 190 -1.26 -5.72 9.07
N GLU A 191 -1.70 -4.78 8.23
CA GLU A 191 -2.04 -3.43 8.66
C GLU A 191 -3.54 -3.21 8.56
N GLU A 192 -4.12 -2.61 9.60
CA GLU A 192 -5.52 -2.24 9.68
C GLU A 192 -5.66 -0.73 9.55
N THR A 193 -6.66 -0.28 8.80
CA THR A 193 -7.05 1.13 8.70
C THR A 193 -8.56 1.23 8.78
N ASN A 194 -9.04 2.13 9.62
CA ASN A 194 -10.46 2.46 9.70
C ASN A 194 -10.78 3.56 8.69
N VAL A 195 -11.80 3.32 7.88
CA VAL A 195 -12.28 4.28 6.86
C VAL A 195 -13.71 4.65 7.18
N ARG A 196 -13.98 5.95 7.19
CA ARG A 196 -15.32 6.49 7.36
C ARG A 196 -15.82 7.09 6.06
N PHE A 197 -17.00 6.64 5.62
CA PHE A 197 -17.71 7.28 4.53
C PHE A 197 -18.51 8.48 5.03
N ASP A 198 -18.63 9.48 4.16
CA ASP A 198 -19.47 10.63 4.41
C ASP A 198 -20.94 10.22 4.34
N SER A 199 -21.69 10.50 5.41
CA SER A 199 -23.13 10.21 5.52
C SER A 199 -23.99 11.06 4.57
N GLU A 200 -23.44 12.17 4.06
CA GLU A 200 -24.15 13.07 3.12
C GLU A 200 -24.01 12.62 1.67
N VAL A 201 -23.27 11.54 1.39
CA VAL A 201 -23.16 10.93 0.05
C VAL A 201 -24.55 10.50 -0.42
N THR A 202 -25.04 11.14 -1.47
CA THR A 202 -26.37 10.86 -2.01
C THR A 202 -26.39 9.58 -2.85
N ASP A 203 -27.56 9.01 -3.04
CA ASP A 203 -27.77 7.87 -3.95
C ASP A 203 -27.36 8.21 -5.39
N GLU A 204 -27.61 9.45 -5.83
CA GLU A 204 -27.21 9.93 -7.16
C GLU A 204 -25.69 9.95 -7.31
N LEU A 205 -24.95 10.38 -6.26
CA LEU A 205 -23.50 10.36 -6.27
C LEU A 205 -22.96 8.93 -6.36
N ILE A 206 -23.53 7.99 -5.60
CA ILE A 206 -23.18 6.57 -5.68
C ILE A 206 -23.41 6.03 -7.09
N LEU A 207 -24.58 6.31 -7.69
CA LEU A 207 -24.90 5.89 -9.05
C LEU A 207 -23.92 6.49 -10.08
N ALA A 208 -23.60 7.78 -9.94
CA ALA A 208 -22.64 8.45 -10.81
C ALA A 208 -21.25 7.80 -10.69
N TYR A 209 -20.79 7.53 -9.48
CA TYR A 209 -19.52 6.86 -9.23
C TYR A 209 -19.48 5.44 -9.83
N VAL A 210 -20.51 4.63 -9.60
CA VAL A 210 -20.58 3.25 -10.12
C VAL A 210 -20.52 3.23 -11.65
N ARG A 211 -21.14 4.20 -12.34
CA ARG A 211 -21.08 4.34 -13.81
C ARG A 211 -19.67 4.61 -14.33
N THR A 212 -18.77 5.18 -13.53
CA THR A 212 -17.36 5.35 -13.91
C THR A 212 -16.61 4.01 -14.00
N ARG A 213 -17.13 2.95 -13.38
CA ARG A 213 -16.54 1.62 -13.25
C ARG A 213 -15.23 1.57 -12.48
N GLU A 214 -14.78 2.69 -11.86
CA GLU A 214 -13.50 2.76 -11.14
C GLU A 214 -13.42 1.75 -10.00
N GLY A 215 -14.52 1.54 -9.27
CA GLY A 215 -14.59 0.62 -8.13
C GLY A 215 -14.84 -0.85 -8.48
N ALA A 216 -15.16 -1.17 -9.75
CA ALA A 216 -15.64 -2.49 -10.14
C ALA A 216 -14.64 -3.64 -9.92
N ASP A 217 -13.35 -3.36 -9.91
CA ASP A 217 -12.26 -4.31 -9.70
C ASP A 217 -11.67 -4.27 -8.28
N LYS A 218 -12.30 -3.57 -7.36
CA LYS A 218 -11.78 -3.30 -6.02
C LYS A 218 -12.64 -3.92 -4.92
N ALA A 219 -11.99 -4.45 -3.89
CA ALA A 219 -12.67 -4.86 -2.65
C ALA A 219 -13.44 -3.67 -2.05
N GLY A 220 -14.66 -3.89 -1.57
CA GLY A 220 -15.52 -2.82 -1.07
C GLY A 220 -16.08 -1.88 -2.15
N GLY A 221 -15.71 -2.06 -3.43
CA GLY A 221 -16.28 -1.32 -4.55
C GLY A 221 -15.83 0.14 -4.70
N TYR A 222 -14.75 0.59 -4.06
CA TYR A 222 -14.24 1.96 -4.21
C TYR A 222 -12.72 2.02 -4.27
N GLY A 223 -12.20 3.14 -4.80
CA GLY A 223 -10.77 3.38 -4.92
C GLY A 223 -10.35 4.69 -4.28
N MET A 224 -9.57 4.63 -3.18
CA MET A 224 -9.10 5.82 -2.47
C MET A 224 -8.18 6.73 -3.31
N GLN A 225 -7.51 6.18 -4.30
CA GLN A 225 -6.53 6.89 -5.14
C GLN A 225 -7.17 7.66 -6.31
N GLY A 226 -8.49 7.58 -6.49
CA GLY A 226 -9.22 8.20 -7.59
C GLY A 226 -10.52 8.87 -7.13
N LEU A 227 -11.54 8.76 -7.98
CA LEU A 227 -12.86 9.36 -7.72
C LEU A 227 -13.53 8.81 -6.46
N GLY A 228 -13.23 7.56 -6.06
CA GLY A 228 -13.78 6.98 -4.83
C GLY A 228 -13.39 7.71 -3.56
N SER A 229 -12.36 8.59 -3.61
CA SER A 229 -12.02 9.45 -2.46
C SER A 229 -13.13 10.44 -2.09
N ILE A 230 -14.03 10.78 -3.03
CA ILE A 230 -15.19 11.65 -2.74
C ILE A 230 -16.22 11.02 -1.79
N LEU A 231 -16.17 9.69 -1.62
CA LEU A 231 -17.05 8.97 -0.71
C LEU A 231 -16.53 8.96 0.73
N VAL A 232 -15.25 9.30 0.93
CA VAL A 232 -14.52 9.14 2.20
C VAL A 232 -14.48 10.46 2.96
N GLU A 233 -15.04 10.46 4.16
CA GLU A 233 -14.97 11.59 5.12
C GLU A 233 -13.63 11.60 5.87
N LYS A 234 -13.19 10.41 6.34
CA LYS A 234 -12.02 10.28 7.21
C LYS A 234 -11.33 8.93 7.06
N ILE A 235 -10.02 8.94 7.23
CA ILE A 235 -9.18 7.75 7.41
C ILE A 235 -8.51 7.84 8.78
N ASP A 236 -8.54 6.73 9.53
CA ASP A 236 -7.79 6.56 10.77
C ASP A 236 -6.85 5.38 10.61
N GLY A 237 -5.59 5.68 10.29
CA GLY A 237 -4.55 4.74 9.88
C GLY A 237 -3.79 5.20 8.64
N SER A 238 -3.33 4.26 7.83
CA SER A 238 -2.50 4.49 6.66
C SER A 238 -3.32 4.54 5.37
N ALA A 239 -3.19 5.62 4.60
CA ALA A 239 -3.88 5.77 3.31
C ALA A 239 -3.37 4.77 2.26
N ASP A 240 -2.07 4.47 2.25
CA ASP A 240 -1.46 3.50 1.34
C ASP A 240 -1.85 2.05 1.69
N ASN A 241 -2.17 1.75 2.97
CA ASN A 241 -2.85 0.52 3.34
C ASN A 241 -4.21 0.39 2.62
N VAL A 242 -5.03 1.42 2.65
CA VAL A 242 -6.34 1.44 1.96
C VAL A 242 -6.18 1.28 0.45
N ILE A 243 -5.12 1.85 -0.14
CA ILE A 243 -4.80 1.69 -1.57
C ILE A 243 -4.36 0.25 -1.89
N GLY A 244 -3.74 -0.44 -0.92
CA GLY A 244 -3.45 -1.87 -0.99
C GLY A 244 -1.99 -2.28 -0.84
N LEU A 245 -1.10 -1.37 -0.37
CA LEU A 245 0.28 -1.70 0.02
C LEU A 245 0.80 -0.67 1.02
N PRO A 246 0.81 -0.96 2.35
CA PRO A 246 1.30 -0.05 3.38
C PRO A 246 2.83 0.11 3.25
N LEU A 247 3.26 1.24 2.69
CA LEU A 247 4.64 1.46 2.27
C LEU A 247 5.64 1.40 3.44
N ARG A 248 5.29 2.03 4.58
CA ARG A 248 6.12 2.02 5.79
C ARG A 248 6.33 0.61 6.32
N THR A 249 5.27 -0.17 6.40
CA THR A 249 5.30 -1.56 6.86
C THR A 249 6.07 -2.43 5.86
N THR A 250 5.84 -2.23 4.56
CA THR A 250 6.59 -2.92 3.49
C THR A 250 8.10 -2.67 3.61
N LEU A 251 8.54 -1.43 3.81
CA LEU A 251 9.96 -1.11 3.98
C LEU A 251 10.57 -1.83 5.19
N LYS A 252 9.89 -1.82 6.33
CA LYS A 252 10.34 -2.54 7.54
C LYS A 252 10.48 -4.04 7.31
N LEU A 253 9.54 -4.65 6.58
CA LEU A 253 9.61 -6.08 6.26
C LEU A 253 10.77 -6.39 5.32
N ILE A 254 11.04 -5.51 4.33
CA ILE A 254 12.20 -5.63 3.45
C ILE A 254 13.50 -5.62 4.27
N GLU A 255 13.69 -4.63 5.13
CA GLU A 255 14.89 -4.54 5.98
C GLU A 255 15.05 -5.76 6.88
N LYS A 256 13.95 -6.22 7.48
CA LYS A 256 13.95 -7.37 8.39
C LYS A 256 14.27 -8.69 7.70
N VAL A 257 13.69 -8.94 6.51
CA VAL A 257 13.93 -10.18 5.77
C VAL A 257 15.35 -10.25 5.21
N LEU A 258 15.90 -9.13 4.74
CA LEU A 258 17.29 -9.07 4.27
C LEU A 258 18.27 -9.31 5.42
N SER A 259 18.04 -8.71 6.58
CA SER A 259 18.88 -9.00 7.76
C SER A 259 18.86 -10.49 8.16
N LYS A 260 17.72 -11.15 8.06
CA LYS A 260 17.63 -12.61 8.31
C LYS A 260 18.39 -13.44 7.28
N ALA A 261 18.35 -13.05 6.02
CA ALA A 261 19.10 -13.74 4.97
C ALA A 261 20.62 -13.56 5.18
N ASP A 262 21.06 -12.34 5.52
CA ASP A 262 22.47 -12.07 5.84
C ASP A 262 22.97 -12.86 7.05
N ASP A 263 22.13 -13.07 8.05
CA ASP A 263 22.46 -13.87 9.24
C ASP A 263 22.55 -15.36 8.91
N ASP A 264 21.70 -15.87 8.01
CA ASP A 264 21.75 -17.26 7.53
C ASP A 264 23.04 -17.53 6.73
N ASP A 265 23.45 -16.63 5.87
CA ASP A 265 24.69 -16.72 5.08
C ASP A 265 25.96 -16.73 5.95
N ARG A 266 25.89 -16.23 7.20
CA ARG A 266 27.02 -16.23 8.15
C ARG A 266 27.10 -17.47 9.02
N LEU A 267 26.06 -18.31 9.04
CA LEU A 267 26.10 -19.56 9.80
C LEU A 267 27.02 -20.55 9.08
N PRO A 268 27.97 -21.21 9.79
CA PRO A 268 28.80 -22.23 9.19
C PRO A 268 27.94 -23.36 8.65
N ASP A 269 28.28 -23.83 7.45
CA ASP A 269 27.70 -25.05 6.90
C ASP A 269 27.88 -26.16 7.94
N ASP A 270 26.80 -26.86 8.25
CA ASP A 270 26.80 -28.00 9.16
C ASP A 270 27.46 -29.18 8.42
N GLU A 271 28.78 -29.05 8.20
CA GLU A 271 29.58 -30.12 7.63
C GLU A 271 29.60 -31.28 8.63
N GLY A 272 28.69 -32.23 8.41
CA GLY A 272 28.86 -33.63 8.76
C GLY A 272 29.44 -33.90 10.16
N MET A 273 28.57 -34.15 11.12
CA MET A 273 28.90 -35.14 12.17
C MET A 273 29.18 -36.45 11.43
N SER A 274 30.46 -36.72 11.15
CA SER A 274 30.96 -38.03 10.81
C SER A 274 30.65 -38.93 11.99
N ASP A 275 29.80 -39.92 11.78
CA ASP A 275 29.65 -41.06 12.65
C ASP A 275 31.02 -41.79 12.76
N GLU A 276 31.80 -41.43 13.76
CA GLU A 276 32.87 -42.29 14.25
C GLU A 276 32.19 -43.45 14.97
N GLU A 277 31.91 -44.53 14.23
CA GLU A 277 31.65 -45.83 14.79
C GLU A 277 32.90 -46.21 15.63
N GLU A 278 32.81 -46.10 16.96
CA GLU A 278 33.70 -46.79 17.88
C GLU A 278 33.48 -48.30 17.77
N GLU A 279 34.32 -48.96 16.98
CA GLU A 279 34.53 -50.40 17.12
C GLU A 279 35.25 -50.61 18.46
N GLU A 280 34.51 -51.04 19.49
CA GLU A 280 35.06 -51.69 20.67
C GLU A 280 35.22 -53.22 20.43
N GLU A 281 36.46 -53.65 20.54
CA GLU A 281 36.86 -55.05 20.65
C GLU A 281 36.39 -55.74 21.97
#